data_53c62122d43ef083c276feb66e6a0f6a
#
_entry.id   53c62122d43ef083c276feb66e6a0f6a
#
_cell.length_a   1.000
_cell.length_b   1.000
_cell.length_c   1.000
_cell.angle_alpha   90.00
_cell.angle_beta   90.00
_cell.angle_gamma   90.00
#
_symmetry.space_group_name_H-M   'P 1'
#
loop_
_entity.id
_entity.type
_entity.pdbx_description
1 polymer ?
#
loop_
_entity_poly.entity_id
_entity_poly.type
_entity_poly.pdbx_seq_one_letter_code
_entity_poly.pdbx_strand_id
1 'polypeptide(L)'
;TSTLQQEASRKLRLNSQSAMRTAQRLYENGYITYMRTDSTTLSSSAISAARSQARDLYGAEYVPEAVRAYGKKSKNAQEAHEAIRPAGDSFRTPAQVAGELRGQEYALYELIWKRTVASQMADARGSTASVKLGATLPSGTGADGSRVSDAEFSASGTVITFRGFLAAYEEGRDEDRHGRNEAESERRLPKLSEGVDLDTLRAEAQGHQTNPPARYTEATLVKALEEKGIGRPSTYAATVGTIQDRGYVRTRGSALIPTWLAFAVTRLLELHFSRLVDYDFTASMEEDLDAIARGDEQRVDWLQRFYFGDEAKHREGLRALVEDLGDIDARGVSTIEIGEGIVVRVGRYGPYVEDTHNEGEPKRASITDDIAPDEMTAEKGRELLETAADDGRVLGQDPATGRDIVAKAGRYGPYVTEVIPDPDDDATGAATTGGDGGSGPKKPTKKAAKAKPRTGSLFKDMDLSTIELDTALKLLSLPRVVGSDPESGEEITAQNGRYGPYLKRGTDSRSLATEDQIFGITLEEALAIYAQPKQRGRAAAPPLKELGNDPVSEKPVVVKDGRFGAYVTDGETNATLRKDDDPETITAERGFELLADKRAKGPTTRKRAAKKTTKKAATKKRAPAKKAAPKK
;
A
#
# COMPACT_ATOMS: atom_id res chain seq x y z
N THR A 1 -2.35 -7.41 -20.40
CA THR A 1 -2.84 -7.19 -19.00
C THR A 1 -1.75 -6.64 -18.10
N SER A 2 -0.53 -7.22 -18.11
CA SER A 2 0.55 -6.77 -17.23
C SER A 2 0.92 -5.32 -17.48
N THR A 3 1.08 -4.92 -18.75
CA THR A 3 1.35 -3.51 -19.13
C THR A 3 0.24 -2.56 -18.66
N LEU A 4 -1.04 -2.98 -18.72
CA LEU A 4 -2.15 -2.19 -18.19
C LEU A 4 -2.02 -1.98 -16.68
N GLN A 5 -1.69 -3.02 -15.91
CA GLN A 5 -1.48 -2.92 -14.47
C GLN A 5 -0.29 -2.01 -14.13
N GLN A 6 0.81 -2.15 -14.86
CA GLN A 6 2.00 -1.32 -14.69
C GLN A 6 1.68 0.17 -14.93
N GLU A 7 1.07 0.50 -16.06
CA GLU A 7 0.76 1.89 -16.41
C GLU A 7 -0.36 2.49 -15.52
N ALA A 8 -1.35 1.69 -15.13
CA ALA A 8 -2.36 2.12 -14.18
C ALA A 8 -1.75 2.43 -12.79
N SER A 9 -0.76 1.65 -12.36
CA SER A 9 -0.03 1.90 -11.12
C SER A 9 0.79 3.19 -11.20
N ARG A 10 1.59 3.36 -12.27
CA ARG A 10 2.47 4.51 -12.45
C ARG A 10 1.72 5.82 -12.62
N LYS A 11 0.73 5.85 -13.51
CA LYS A 11 0.04 7.09 -13.93
C LYS A 11 -1.20 7.41 -13.14
N LEU A 12 -1.94 6.39 -12.69
CA LEU A 12 -3.23 6.56 -12.01
C LEU A 12 -3.18 6.22 -10.52
N ARG A 13 -2.04 5.74 -10.03
CA ARG A 13 -1.85 5.30 -8.64
C ARG A 13 -2.87 4.23 -8.23
N LEU A 14 -3.26 3.38 -9.18
CA LEU A 14 -4.12 2.24 -8.92
C LEU A 14 -3.27 1.01 -8.58
N ASN A 15 -3.61 0.31 -7.51
CA ASN A 15 -3.05 -1.01 -7.28
C ASN A 15 -3.60 -2.03 -8.30
N SER A 16 -2.91 -3.15 -8.45
CA SER A 16 -3.22 -4.16 -9.46
C SER A 16 -4.66 -4.68 -9.37
N GLN A 17 -5.18 -4.89 -8.16
CA GLN A 17 -6.57 -5.32 -7.95
C GLN A 17 -7.58 -4.24 -8.38
N SER A 18 -7.34 -2.99 -8.03
CA SER A 18 -8.22 -1.86 -8.39
C SER A 18 -8.20 -1.61 -9.89
N ALA A 19 -7.02 -1.68 -10.52
CA ALA A 19 -6.87 -1.57 -11.97
C ALA A 19 -7.69 -2.65 -12.70
N MET A 20 -7.54 -3.92 -12.29
CA MET A 20 -8.27 -5.03 -12.91
C MET A 20 -9.78 -4.97 -12.65
N ARG A 21 -10.21 -4.57 -11.45
CA ARG A 21 -11.63 -4.38 -11.14
C ARG A 21 -12.26 -3.25 -11.96
N THR A 22 -11.53 -2.18 -12.18
CA THR A 22 -11.98 -1.05 -13.01
C THR A 22 -12.01 -1.45 -14.48
N ALA A 23 -10.99 -2.17 -14.98
CA ALA A 23 -10.97 -2.69 -16.34
C ALA A 23 -12.11 -3.67 -16.60
N GLN A 24 -12.43 -4.52 -15.63
CA GLN A 24 -13.56 -5.45 -15.74
C GLN A 24 -14.89 -4.70 -15.91
N ARG A 25 -15.14 -3.66 -15.11
CA ARG A 25 -16.36 -2.84 -15.27
C ARG A 25 -16.41 -2.14 -16.63
N LEU A 26 -15.28 -1.62 -17.13
CA LEU A 26 -15.22 -1.03 -18.47
C LEU A 26 -15.55 -2.06 -19.55
N TYR A 27 -15.06 -3.29 -19.43
CA TYR A 27 -15.36 -4.38 -20.35
C TYR A 27 -16.84 -4.79 -20.29
N GLU A 28 -17.37 -5.04 -19.09
CA GLU A 28 -18.77 -5.47 -18.89
C GLU A 28 -19.78 -4.42 -19.40
N ASN A 29 -19.40 -3.14 -19.35
CA ASN A 29 -20.21 -2.02 -19.88
C ASN A 29 -19.91 -1.68 -21.36
N GLY A 30 -19.09 -2.47 -22.05
CA GLY A 30 -18.83 -2.34 -23.47
C GLY A 30 -17.93 -1.17 -23.88
N TYR A 31 -17.10 -0.65 -22.98
CA TYR A 31 -16.17 0.44 -23.28
C TYR A 31 -14.83 -0.03 -23.82
N ILE A 32 -14.36 -1.20 -23.41
CA ILE A 32 -13.08 -1.79 -23.84
C ILE A 32 -13.24 -3.25 -24.25
N THR A 33 -12.24 -3.81 -24.95
CA THR A 33 -12.11 -5.24 -25.20
C THR A 33 -11.75 -5.99 -23.92
N TYR A 34 -11.74 -7.33 -23.98
CA TYR A 34 -11.45 -8.17 -22.83
C TYR A 34 -10.09 -7.86 -22.20
N MET A 35 -10.05 -7.63 -20.89
CA MET A 35 -8.89 -7.10 -20.18
C MET A 35 -7.87 -8.16 -19.74
N ARG A 36 -8.21 -9.46 -19.80
CA ARG A 36 -7.28 -10.55 -19.43
C ARG A 36 -6.70 -11.18 -20.68
N THR A 37 -5.70 -10.53 -21.25
CA THR A 37 -5.02 -10.97 -22.46
C THR A 37 -3.54 -10.63 -22.37
N ASP A 38 -2.70 -11.41 -22.97
CA ASP A 38 -1.28 -11.16 -23.23
C ASP A 38 -1.04 -10.69 -24.68
N SER A 39 -2.09 -10.72 -25.52
CA SER A 39 -2.01 -10.27 -26.91
C SER A 39 -1.79 -8.77 -27.04
N THR A 40 -0.92 -8.40 -27.98
CA THR A 40 -0.70 -7.04 -28.45
C THR A 40 -1.26 -6.81 -29.86
N THR A 41 -1.96 -7.79 -30.41
CA THR A 41 -2.51 -7.74 -31.78
C THR A 41 -3.79 -6.92 -31.81
N LEU A 42 -3.92 -6.04 -32.77
CA LEU A 42 -5.13 -5.28 -33.07
C LEU A 42 -5.80 -5.83 -34.33
N SER A 43 -7.14 -5.89 -34.34
CA SER A 43 -7.90 -6.17 -35.54
C SER A 43 -7.71 -5.10 -36.62
N SER A 44 -8.02 -5.42 -37.86
CA SER A 44 -7.94 -4.46 -38.97
C SER A 44 -8.86 -3.24 -38.77
N SER A 45 -10.04 -3.46 -38.21
CA SER A 45 -10.99 -2.37 -37.86
C SER A 45 -10.42 -1.48 -36.76
N ALA A 46 -9.82 -2.05 -35.72
CA ALA A 46 -9.18 -1.30 -34.64
C ALA A 46 -7.99 -0.48 -35.13
N ILE A 47 -7.15 -1.05 -36.01
CA ILE A 47 -6.05 -0.32 -36.64
C ILE A 47 -6.58 0.88 -37.45
N SER A 48 -7.63 0.66 -38.23
CA SER A 48 -8.26 1.73 -39.04
C SER A 48 -8.82 2.84 -38.14
N ALA A 49 -9.52 2.46 -37.07
CA ALA A 49 -10.07 3.42 -36.10
C ALA A 49 -8.98 4.24 -35.41
N ALA A 50 -7.91 3.59 -34.91
CA ALA A 50 -6.80 4.27 -34.26
C ALA A 50 -6.10 5.26 -35.21
N ARG A 51 -5.85 4.84 -36.45
CA ARG A 51 -5.21 5.69 -37.48
C ARG A 51 -6.09 6.86 -37.92
N SER A 52 -7.41 6.65 -38.02
CA SER A 52 -8.34 7.75 -38.31
C SER A 52 -8.31 8.79 -37.19
N GLN A 53 -8.47 8.37 -35.95
CA GLN A 53 -8.40 9.28 -34.80
C GLN A 53 -7.03 9.98 -34.66
N ALA A 54 -5.95 9.29 -34.92
CA ALA A 54 -4.62 9.90 -34.92
C ALA A 54 -4.52 11.01 -35.98
N ARG A 55 -5.07 10.78 -37.18
CA ARG A 55 -5.10 11.79 -38.25
C ARG A 55 -5.98 12.98 -37.90
N ASP A 56 -7.17 12.71 -37.38
CA ASP A 56 -8.18 13.75 -37.10
C ASP A 56 -7.75 14.65 -35.92
N LEU A 57 -7.05 14.12 -34.94
CA LEU A 57 -6.68 14.85 -33.73
C LEU A 57 -5.27 15.45 -33.74
N TYR A 58 -4.33 14.83 -34.46
CA TYR A 58 -2.91 15.23 -34.45
C TYR A 58 -2.39 15.67 -35.82
N GLY A 59 -3.04 15.30 -36.91
CA GLY A 59 -2.62 15.61 -38.28
C GLY A 59 -2.14 14.39 -39.06
N ALA A 60 -2.10 14.53 -40.39
CA ALA A 60 -1.73 13.43 -41.29
C ALA A 60 -0.27 12.99 -41.11
N GLU A 61 0.61 13.89 -40.75
CA GLU A 61 2.05 13.66 -40.53
C GLU A 61 2.32 12.76 -39.34
N TYR A 62 1.36 12.64 -38.39
CA TYR A 62 1.46 11.76 -37.24
C TYR A 62 1.08 10.31 -37.55
N VAL A 63 0.57 10.01 -38.76
CA VAL A 63 0.17 8.67 -39.15
C VAL A 63 1.13 8.14 -40.22
N PRO A 64 1.97 7.14 -39.88
CA PRO A 64 2.92 6.58 -40.85
C PRO A 64 2.17 5.91 -42.01
N GLU A 65 2.77 5.86 -43.19
CA GLU A 65 2.17 5.24 -44.37
C GLU A 65 1.89 3.76 -44.15
N ALA A 66 2.87 3.04 -43.59
CA ALA A 66 2.71 1.62 -43.23
C ALA A 66 1.99 1.47 -41.90
N VAL A 67 1.15 0.44 -41.81
CA VAL A 67 0.51 -0.01 -40.57
C VAL A 67 1.57 -0.53 -39.60
N ARG A 68 1.48 -0.16 -38.35
CA ARG A 68 2.33 -0.74 -37.31
C ARG A 68 1.76 -2.04 -36.81
N ALA A 69 2.55 -3.10 -36.95
CA ALA A 69 2.23 -4.43 -36.42
C ALA A 69 3.17 -4.74 -35.23
N TYR A 70 2.59 -5.16 -34.11
CA TYR A 70 3.31 -5.60 -32.93
C TYR A 70 3.21 -7.13 -32.86
N GLY A 71 4.19 -7.81 -33.42
CA GLY A 71 4.11 -9.24 -33.71
C GLY A 71 5.19 -10.10 -33.06
N LYS A 72 5.69 -9.77 -31.85
CA LYS A 72 6.33 -10.82 -31.04
C LYS A 72 5.20 -11.64 -30.40
N LYS A 73 4.93 -12.85 -30.96
CA LYS A 73 4.19 -13.86 -30.21
C LYS A 73 4.94 -14.05 -28.90
N SER A 74 4.34 -13.72 -27.78
CA SER A 74 4.78 -14.20 -26.47
C SER A 74 4.89 -15.72 -26.61
N LYS A 75 5.94 -16.35 -26.07
CA LYS A 75 6.13 -17.81 -26.13
C LYS A 75 4.88 -18.57 -25.65
N ASN A 76 4.03 -17.93 -24.87
CA ASN A 76 2.87 -18.46 -24.16
C ASN A 76 1.59 -17.68 -24.50
N ALA A 77 1.49 -17.09 -25.72
CA ALA A 77 0.29 -16.38 -26.13
C ALA A 77 -0.90 -17.36 -26.17
N GLN A 78 -1.87 -17.13 -25.29
CA GLN A 78 -3.17 -17.78 -25.39
C GLN A 78 -3.82 -17.34 -26.69
N GLU A 79 -4.14 -18.31 -27.55
CA GLU A 79 -4.55 -18.07 -28.93
C GLU A 79 -5.77 -17.16 -29.04
N ALA A 80 -5.80 -16.37 -30.13
CA ALA A 80 -6.93 -15.62 -30.67
C ALA A 80 -7.45 -14.44 -29.84
N HIS A 81 -6.75 -13.95 -28.83
CA HIS A 81 -7.16 -12.75 -28.13
C HIS A 81 -6.65 -11.47 -28.83
N GLU A 82 -7.45 -10.43 -28.81
CA GLU A 82 -7.07 -9.10 -29.21
C GLU A 82 -6.44 -8.34 -28.05
N ALA A 83 -5.67 -7.29 -28.34
CA ALA A 83 -5.14 -6.37 -27.33
C ALA A 83 -6.26 -5.64 -26.60
N ILE A 84 -5.97 -5.15 -25.39
CA ILE A 84 -6.86 -4.27 -24.65
C ILE A 84 -6.93 -2.91 -25.36
N ARG A 85 -8.11 -2.55 -25.83
CA ARG A 85 -8.37 -1.31 -26.59
C ARG A 85 -9.79 -0.80 -26.36
N PRO A 86 -10.12 0.43 -26.75
CA PRO A 86 -11.51 0.88 -26.80
C PRO A 86 -12.35 -0.05 -27.67
N ALA A 87 -13.56 -0.35 -27.24
CA ALA A 87 -14.47 -1.24 -27.95
C ALA A 87 -15.04 -0.61 -29.22
N GLY A 88 -15.54 -1.46 -30.14
CA GLY A 88 -16.16 -1.04 -31.40
C GLY A 88 -15.18 -0.85 -32.55
N ASP A 89 -15.73 -0.56 -33.71
CA ASP A 89 -14.97 -0.33 -34.96
C ASP A 89 -14.63 1.16 -35.18
N SER A 90 -15.21 2.03 -34.37
CA SER A 90 -14.84 3.44 -34.25
C SER A 90 -14.71 3.75 -32.76
N PHE A 91 -13.55 4.24 -32.33
CA PHE A 91 -13.32 4.50 -30.91
C PHE A 91 -14.02 5.76 -30.46
N ARG A 92 -14.71 5.67 -29.34
CA ARG A 92 -15.21 6.86 -28.66
C ARG A 92 -14.04 7.60 -28.01
N THR A 93 -13.93 8.89 -28.26
CA THR A 93 -12.89 9.70 -27.63
C THR A 93 -13.14 9.87 -26.13
N PRO A 94 -12.11 10.17 -25.30
CA PRO A 94 -12.33 10.49 -23.88
C PRO A 94 -13.36 11.59 -23.65
N ALA A 95 -13.40 12.61 -24.52
CA ALA A 95 -14.40 13.68 -24.43
C ALA A 95 -15.83 13.16 -24.62
N GLN A 96 -16.05 12.21 -25.53
CA GLN A 96 -17.38 11.63 -25.80
C GLN A 96 -17.88 10.75 -24.64
N VAL A 97 -17.00 10.11 -23.87
CA VAL A 97 -17.39 9.28 -22.72
C VAL A 97 -17.37 10.03 -21.39
N ALA A 98 -16.91 11.28 -21.35
CA ALA A 98 -16.77 12.08 -20.12
C ALA A 98 -18.10 12.29 -19.38
N GLY A 99 -19.25 12.23 -20.08
CA GLY A 99 -20.57 12.32 -19.48
C GLY A 99 -21.03 11.01 -18.78
N GLU A 100 -20.48 9.88 -19.17
CA GLU A 100 -20.86 8.53 -18.76
C GLU A 100 -19.89 7.94 -17.75
N LEU A 101 -18.58 8.05 -18.02
CA LEU A 101 -17.51 7.55 -17.15
C LEU A 101 -17.01 8.63 -16.19
N ARG A 102 -16.63 8.22 -14.97
CA ARG A 102 -16.13 9.13 -13.94
C ARG A 102 -15.01 8.51 -13.11
N GLY A 103 -14.15 9.37 -12.55
CA GLY A 103 -13.10 8.96 -11.63
C GLY A 103 -12.14 7.96 -12.26
N GLN A 104 -11.95 6.81 -11.61
CA GLN A 104 -11.01 5.78 -12.05
C GLN A 104 -11.41 5.14 -13.40
N GLU A 105 -12.70 5.00 -13.67
CA GLU A 105 -13.18 4.42 -14.94
C GLU A 105 -12.84 5.32 -16.13
N TYR A 106 -13.08 6.63 -15.99
CA TYR A 106 -12.71 7.61 -17.00
C TYR A 106 -11.18 7.63 -17.22
N ALA A 107 -10.42 7.72 -16.13
CA ALA A 107 -8.96 7.81 -16.21
C ALA A 107 -8.33 6.55 -16.84
N LEU A 108 -8.85 5.36 -16.51
CA LEU A 108 -8.36 4.11 -17.09
C LEU A 108 -8.75 3.98 -18.57
N TYR A 109 -9.98 4.38 -18.93
CA TYR A 109 -10.41 4.43 -20.33
C TYR A 109 -9.53 5.36 -21.16
N GLU A 110 -9.28 6.58 -20.65
CA GLU A 110 -8.42 7.56 -21.31
C GLU A 110 -6.99 7.03 -21.50
N LEU A 111 -6.45 6.35 -20.51
CA LEU A 111 -5.13 5.71 -20.57
C LEU A 111 -5.07 4.66 -21.69
N ILE A 112 -6.06 3.77 -21.75
CA ILE A 112 -6.18 2.71 -22.78
C ILE A 112 -6.35 3.35 -24.16
N TRP A 113 -7.21 4.34 -24.29
CA TRP A 113 -7.45 5.04 -25.53
C TRP A 113 -6.17 5.71 -26.07
N LYS A 114 -5.49 6.49 -25.22
CA LYS A 114 -4.24 7.18 -25.58
C LYS A 114 -3.16 6.21 -26.06
N ARG A 115 -2.99 5.10 -25.33
CA ARG A 115 -2.00 4.09 -25.70
C ARG A 115 -2.35 3.38 -27.00
N THR A 116 -3.62 3.09 -27.22
CA THR A 116 -4.10 2.47 -28.46
C THR A 116 -3.88 3.37 -29.67
N VAL A 117 -4.24 4.65 -29.58
CA VAL A 117 -4.02 5.62 -30.67
C VAL A 117 -2.53 5.81 -30.93
N ALA A 118 -1.74 6.02 -29.88
CA ALA A 118 -0.28 6.17 -29.97
C ALA A 118 0.41 4.98 -30.61
N SER A 119 -0.11 3.76 -30.42
CA SER A 119 0.45 2.54 -31.02
C SER A 119 0.46 2.57 -32.54
N GLN A 120 -0.41 3.36 -33.17
CA GLN A 120 -0.52 3.50 -34.62
C GLN A 120 0.01 4.82 -35.16
N MET A 121 0.66 5.64 -34.30
CA MET A 121 1.25 6.93 -34.69
C MET A 121 2.72 6.76 -35.13
N ALA A 122 3.23 7.77 -35.80
CA ALA A 122 4.61 7.84 -36.25
C ALA A 122 5.60 7.91 -35.09
N ASP A 123 6.84 7.49 -35.30
CA ASP A 123 7.90 7.61 -34.30
C ASP A 123 8.19 9.08 -33.97
N ALA A 124 8.53 9.30 -32.70
CA ALA A 124 9.15 10.56 -32.32
C ALA A 124 10.52 10.67 -32.98
N ARG A 125 10.88 11.86 -33.43
CA ARG A 125 12.20 12.16 -34.04
C ARG A 125 12.88 13.21 -33.20
N GLY A 126 14.15 13.03 -32.98
CA GLY A 126 14.98 13.96 -32.24
C GLY A 126 16.47 13.74 -32.53
N SER A 127 17.28 14.59 -31.99
CA SER A 127 18.72 14.44 -31.99
C SER A 127 19.24 14.39 -30.56
N THR A 128 20.15 13.47 -30.28
CA THR A 128 20.89 13.48 -29.02
C THR A 128 22.12 14.36 -29.22
N ALA A 129 22.28 15.36 -28.37
CA ALA A 129 23.44 16.24 -28.37
C ALA A 129 24.28 15.95 -27.12
N SER A 130 25.60 15.88 -27.30
CA SER A 130 26.56 15.94 -26.20
C SER A 130 27.34 17.23 -26.31
N VAL A 131 27.33 18.03 -25.27
CA VAL A 131 28.04 19.31 -25.22
C VAL A 131 29.19 19.15 -24.25
N LYS A 132 30.38 19.56 -24.67
CA LYS A 132 31.57 19.70 -23.84
C LYS A 132 31.86 21.17 -23.65
N LEU A 133 31.97 21.59 -22.42
CA LEU A 133 32.30 22.97 -22.06
C LEU A 133 33.69 22.98 -21.46
N GLY A 134 34.61 23.71 -22.09
CA GLY A 134 35.95 23.94 -21.56
C GLY A 134 36.02 25.26 -20.78
N ALA A 135 36.63 25.25 -19.63
CA ALA A 135 36.94 26.45 -18.88
C ALA A 135 38.42 26.51 -18.51
N THR A 136 39.07 27.62 -18.82
CA THR A 136 40.46 27.85 -18.41
C THR A 136 40.46 28.48 -17.02
N LEU A 137 41.18 27.89 -16.11
CA LEU A 137 41.29 28.34 -14.70
C LEU A 137 42.56 29.17 -14.52
N PRO A 138 42.51 30.39 -13.99
CA PRO A 138 43.70 31.23 -13.80
C PRO A 138 44.74 30.61 -12.86
N SER A 139 44.29 29.90 -11.87
CA SER A 139 45.09 29.02 -10.98
C SER A 139 44.14 28.12 -10.18
N GLY A 140 44.27 26.84 -10.30
CA GLY A 140 43.52 25.85 -9.52
C GLY A 140 44.46 24.84 -8.90
N THR A 141 44.07 24.29 -7.74
CA THR A 141 44.77 23.19 -7.11
C THR A 141 43.78 22.02 -7.01
N GLY A 142 44.12 20.87 -7.58
CA GLY A 142 43.33 19.65 -7.45
C GLY A 142 43.36 19.14 -6.00
N ALA A 143 42.44 18.22 -5.67
CA ALA A 143 42.37 17.62 -4.36
C ALA A 143 43.64 16.86 -3.95
N ASP A 144 44.45 16.44 -4.92
CA ASP A 144 45.76 15.80 -4.77
C ASP A 144 46.92 16.79 -4.69
N GLY A 145 46.67 18.12 -4.68
CA GLY A 145 47.68 19.17 -4.69
C GLY A 145 48.24 19.49 -6.09
N SER A 146 47.79 18.84 -7.14
CA SER A 146 48.22 19.10 -8.52
C SER A 146 47.68 20.47 -9.00
N ARG A 147 48.42 21.09 -9.92
CA ARG A 147 47.98 22.34 -10.55
C ARG A 147 46.96 22.03 -11.66
N VAL A 148 45.77 22.61 -11.54
CA VAL A 148 44.70 22.47 -12.54
C VAL A 148 44.61 23.78 -13.31
N SER A 149 44.83 23.72 -14.66
CA SER A 149 44.73 24.85 -15.56
C SER A 149 43.42 24.87 -16.34
N ASP A 150 42.80 23.69 -16.50
CA ASP A 150 41.62 23.51 -17.35
C ASP A 150 40.59 22.65 -16.61
N ALA A 151 39.30 22.93 -16.86
CA ALA A 151 38.17 22.12 -16.42
C ALA A 151 37.28 21.81 -17.62
N GLU A 152 36.88 20.56 -17.78
CA GLU A 152 35.90 20.15 -18.80
C GLU A 152 34.60 19.72 -18.09
N PHE A 153 33.49 20.31 -18.52
CA PHE A 153 32.16 19.90 -18.11
C PHE A 153 31.45 19.26 -19.28
N SER A 154 30.68 18.24 -19.08
CA SER A 154 29.89 17.59 -20.12
C SER A 154 28.41 17.59 -19.75
N ALA A 155 27.56 17.81 -20.76
CA ALA A 155 26.13 17.67 -20.68
C ALA A 155 25.63 16.92 -21.91
N SER A 156 24.73 15.97 -21.71
CA SER A 156 24.05 15.27 -22.79
C SER A 156 22.54 15.44 -22.65
N GLY A 157 21.84 15.49 -23.77
CA GLY A 157 20.39 15.61 -23.77
C GLY A 157 19.81 15.34 -25.15
N THR A 158 18.49 15.08 -25.17
CA THR A 158 17.75 14.82 -26.42
C THR A 158 16.86 16.02 -26.73
N VAL A 159 16.97 16.52 -27.96
CA VAL A 159 16.07 17.54 -28.52
C VAL A 159 15.04 16.83 -29.40
N ILE A 160 13.77 16.80 -28.97
CA ILE A 160 12.69 16.23 -29.77
C ILE A 160 12.27 17.29 -30.81
N THR A 161 12.48 16.98 -32.09
CA THR A 161 12.11 17.85 -33.21
C THR A 161 10.71 17.56 -33.77
N PHE A 162 10.26 16.31 -33.63
CA PHE A 162 8.91 15.86 -33.96
C PHE A 162 8.42 14.90 -32.89
N ARG A 163 7.29 15.22 -32.27
CA ARG A 163 6.81 14.44 -31.12
C ARG A 163 6.30 13.04 -31.47
N GLY A 164 5.79 12.84 -32.71
CA GLY A 164 5.23 11.56 -33.10
C GLY A 164 4.22 11.03 -32.07
N PHE A 165 4.30 9.75 -31.69
CA PHE A 165 3.42 9.12 -30.71
C PHE A 165 3.49 9.78 -29.31
N LEU A 166 4.57 10.45 -28.96
CA LEU A 166 4.70 11.19 -27.70
C LEU A 166 3.71 12.38 -27.59
N ALA A 167 3.06 12.78 -28.68
CA ALA A 167 2.00 13.77 -28.62
C ALA A 167 0.73 13.21 -27.95
N ALA A 168 0.48 11.90 -28.09
CA ALA A 168 -0.68 11.23 -27.51
C ALA A 168 -0.35 10.53 -26.19
N TYR A 169 0.84 9.94 -26.08
CA TYR A 169 1.18 9.07 -24.96
C TYR A 169 2.68 9.05 -24.67
N GLU A 170 3.02 9.29 -23.42
CA GLU A 170 4.35 9.05 -22.86
C GLU A 170 4.26 7.88 -21.89
N GLU A 171 5.16 6.90 -21.95
CA GLU A 171 5.17 5.76 -21.06
C GLU A 171 5.57 6.18 -19.62
N GLY A 172 4.95 5.57 -18.61
CA GLY A 172 5.33 5.79 -17.21
C GLY A 172 6.65 5.07 -16.93
N ARG A 173 7.53 5.70 -16.13
CA ARG A 173 8.81 5.12 -15.73
C ARG A 173 8.81 4.79 -14.25
N ASP A 174 9.48 3.69 -13.89
CA ASP A 174 9.85 3.36 -12.51
C ASP A 174 11.30 3.80 -12.27
N GLU A 175 11.67 4.00 -11.01
CA GLU A 175 13.08 4.11 -10.63
C GLU A 175 13.80 2.82 -11.04
N ASP A 176 14.90 2.96 -11.81
CA ASP A 176 15.67 1.81 -12.26
C ASP A 176 16.33 1.12 -11.05
N ARG A 177 16.06 -0.18 -10.87
CA ARG A 177 16.65 -0.99 -9.80
C ARG A 177 18.16 -1.12 -9.89
N HIS A 178 18.74 -0.83 -11.05
CA HIS A 178 20.17 -0.96 -11.31
C HIS A 178 20.92 0.38 -11.36
N GLY A 179 20.30 1.48 -10.92
CA GLY A 179 20.97 2.75 -10.68
C GLY A 179 21.46 3.48 -11.93
N ARG A 180 21.01 3.10 -13.11
CA ARG A 180 21.21 3.95 -14.31
C ARG A 180 20.24 5.10 -14.23
N ASN A 181 20.75 6.27 -13.89
CA ASN A 181 20.01 7.51 -13.96
C ASN A 181 19.69 7.83 -15.43
N GLU A 182 18.66 7.20 -15.99
CA GLU A 182 18.10 7.57 -17.29
C GLU A 182 17.54 9.00 -17.30
N ALA A 183 17.37 9.60 -16.13
CA ALA A 183 17.04 11.02 -15.99
C ALA A 183 18.06 11.96 -16.67
N GLU A 184 19.30 11.52 -16.87
CA GLU A 184 20.28 12.30 -17.63
C GLU A 184 20.02 12.28 -19.14
N SER A 185 19.39 11.24 -19.69
CA SER A 185 19.14 11.13 -21.13
C SER A 185 18.01 12.04 -21.64
N GLU A 186 17.20 12.63 -20.77
CA GLU A 186 16.05 13.48 -21.13
C GLU A 186 16.25 14.97 -20.83
N ARG A 187 17.43 15.38 -20.40
CA ARG A 187 17.73 16.81 -20.26
C ARG A 187 17.63 17.46 -21.64
N ARG A 188 16.72 18.41 -21.77
CA ARG A 188 16.60 19.20 -23.00
C ARG A 188 17.74 20.19 -23.03
N LEU A 189 18.67 19.97 -23.93
CA LEU A 189 19.72 20.97 -24.21
C LEU A 189 19.16 22.06 -25.09
N PRO A 190 19.57 23.34 -24.91
CA PRO A 190 19.29 24.40 -25.85
C PRO A 190 20.05 24.13 -27.18
N LYS A 191 19.63 24.79 -28.25
CA LYS A 191 20.36 24.73 -29.52
C LYS A 191 21.64 25.54 -29.35
N LEU A 192 22.78 24.86 -29.31
CA LEU A 192 24.11 25.46 -29.20
C LEU A 192 24.89 25.22 -30.51
N SER A 193 25.85 26.10 -30.77
CA SER A 193 26.83 25.96 -31.83
C SER A 193 28.23 25.86 -31.25
N GLU A 194 29.12 25.16 -31.91
CA GLU A 194 30.53 25.06 -31.52
C GLU A 194 31.19 26.44 -31.45
N GLY A 195 31.97 26.71 -30.42
CA GLY A 195 32.67 27.95 -30.20
C GLY A 195 31.86 29.10 -29.62
N VAL A 196 30.62 28.83 -29.11
CA VAL A 196 29.84 29.86 -28.43
C VAL A 196 30.35 30.02 -27.01
N ASP A 197 30.64 31.26 -26.62
CA ASP A 197 30.96 31.61 -25.24
C ASP A 197 29.72 31.53 -24.34
N LEU A 198 29.87 30.93 -23.18
CA LEU A 198 28.80 30.79 -22.18
C LEU A 198 29.23 31.42 -20.85
N ASP A 199 28.34 32.18 -20.26
CA ASP A 199 28.54 32.74 -18.92
C ASP A 199 28.22 31.68 -17.84
N THR A 200 29.14 31.49 -16.90
CA THR A 200 28.90 30.62 -15.73
C THR A 200 28.06 31.36 -14.72
N LEU A 201 26.78 30.97 -14.59
CA LEU A 201 25.88 31.56 -13.61
C LEU A 201 26.09 30.97 -12.20
N ARG A 202 26.40 29.69 -12.13
CA ARG A 202 26.59 28.96 -10.87
C ARG A 202 27.42 27.70 -11.11
N ALA A 203 28.36 27.44 -10.22
CA ALA A 203 29.06 26.16 -10.10
C ALA A 203 28.82 25.60 -8.70
N GLU A 204 28.41 24.34 -8.62
CA GLU A 204 28.07 23.70 -7.35
C GLU A 204 28.67 22.28 -7.33
N ALA A 205 29.41 21.97 -6.26
CA ALA A 205 29.90 20.63 -6.03
C ALA A 205 28.77 19.77 -5.45
N GLN A 206 28.40 18.71 -6.17
CA GLN A 206 27.40 17.75 -5.71
C GLN A 206 28.07 16.41 -5.39
N GLY A 207 27.96 15.99 -4.15
CA GLY A 207 28.36 14.65 -3.73
C GLY A 207 27.35 13.61 -4.22
N HIS A 208 27.85 12.47 -4.71
CA HIS A 208 27.03 11.34 -5.11
C HIS A 208 27.43 10.10 -4.34
N GLN A 209 26.43 9.32 -3.95
CA GLN A 209 26.62 8.02 -3.33
C GLN A 209 25.88 6.96 -4.15
N THR A 210 26.41 5.75 -4.18
CA THR A 210 25.68 4.62 -4.76
C THR A 210 24.52 4.26 -3.86
N ASN A 211 23.36 4.06 -4.45
CA ASN A 211 22.17 3.59 -3.76
C ASN A 211 21.97 2.09 -3.97
N PRO A 212 21.42 1.36 -3.01
CA PRO A 212 20.99 -0.01 -3.24
C PRO A 212 19.90 -0.05 -4.33
N PRO A 213 19.70 -1.21 -5.00
CA PRO A 213 18.64 -1.36 -5.98
C PRO A 213 17.29 -0.95 -5.41
N ALA A 214 16.50 -0.19 -6.18
CA ALA A 214 15.17 0.22 -5.75
C ALA A 214 14.29 -0.99 -5.41
N ARG A 215 13.42 -0.84 -4.41
CA ARG A 215 12.47 -1.89 -4.03
C ARG A 215 11.46 -2.14 -5.15
N TYR A 216 10.88 -3.34 -5.18
CA TYR A 216 9.76 -3.58 -6.06
C TYR A 216 8.58 -2.67 -5.70
N THR A 217 7.95 -2.14 -6.74
CA THR A 217 6.57 -1.64 -6.70
C THR A 217 5.64 -2.75 -7.23
N GLU A 218 4.32 -2.61 -7.10
CA GLU A 218 3.41 -3.57 -7.75
C GLU A 218 3.66 -3.64 -9.26
N ALA A 219 3.94 -2.50 -9.91
CA ALA A 219 4.24 -2.43 -11.33
C ALA A 219 5.49 -3.22 -11.72
N THR A 220 6.60 -2.99 -11.02
CA THR A 220 7.87 -3.68 -11.30
C THR A 220 7.83 -5.15 -10.89
N LEU A 221 7.05 -5.52 -9.86
CA LEU A 221 6.85 -6.92 -9.49
C LEU A 221 6.05 -7.67 -10.57
N VAL A 222 4.95 -7.10 -11.07
CA VAL A 222 4.17 -7.70 -12.18
C VAL A 222 5.04 -7.85 -13.42
N LYS A 223 5.86 -6.85 -13.75
CA LYS A 223 6.84 -6.93 -14.85
C LYS A 223 7.82 -8.10 -14.65
N ALA A 224 8.40 -8.23 -13.46
CA ALA A 224 9.35 -9.29 -13.15
C ALA A 224 8.71 -10.70 -13.21
N LEU A 225 7.45 -10.84 -12.76
CA LEU A 225 6.70 -12.10 -12.88
C LEU A 225 6.48 -12.48 -14.36
N GLU A 226 6.07 -11.51 -15.19
CA GLU A 226 5.88 -11.71 -16.63
C GLU A 226 7.19 -12.11 -17.32
N GLU A 227 8.29 -11.40 -17.06
CA GLU A 227 9.61 -11.69 -17.64
C GLU A 227 10.13 -13.08 -17.28
N LYS A 228 9.81 -13.55 -16.07
CA LYS A 228 10.16 -14.90 -15.60
C LYS A 228 9.17 -15.99 -16.03
N GLY A 229 8.06 -15.65 -16.69
CA GLY A 229 7.02 -16.61 -17.08
C GLY A 229 6.17 -17.12 -15.91
N ILE A 230 6.22 -16.45 -14.76
CA ILE A 230 5.49 -16.82 -13.53
C ILE A 230 4.13 -16.11 -13.52
N GLY A 231 3.06 -16.90 -13.47
CA GLY A 231 1.69 -16.38 -13.52
C GLY A 231 1.20 -16.09 -14.94
N ARG A 232 -0.06 -15.71 -15.03
CA ARG A 232 -0.76 -15.40 -16.29
C ARG A 232 -1.60 -14.12 -16.12
N PRO A 233 -2.13 -13.53 -17.19
CA PRO A 233 -2.99 -12.33 -17.12
C PRO A 233 -4.12 -12.41 -16.09
N SER A 234 -4.61 -13.62 -15.80
CA SER A 234 -5.66 -13.87 -14.81
C SER A 234 -5.17 -13.88 -13.36
N THR A 235 -3.87 -14.13 -13.10
CA THR A 235 -3.34 -14.41 -11.77
C THR A 235 -2.48 -13.29 -11.18
N TYR A 236 -1.85 -12.41 -11.98
CA TYR A 236 -0.94 -11.37 -11.46
C TYR A 236 -1.53 -10.55 -10.32
N ALA A 237 -2.71 -9.96 -10.51
CA ALA A 237 -3.34 -9.12 -9.49
C ALA A 237 -3.71 -9.91 -8.23
N ALA A 238 -4.11 -11.18 -8.38
CA ALA A 238 -4.43 -12.06 -7.25
C ALA A 238 -3.17 -12.43 -6.47
N THR A 239 -2.07 -12.73 -7.15
CA THR A 239 -0.78 -13.07 -6.53
C THR A 239 -0.25 -11.90 -5.71
N VAL A 240 -0.20 -10.69 -6.31
CA VAL A 240 0.23 -9.48 -5.60
C VAL A 240 -0.68 -9.17 -4.40
N GLY A 241 -2.00 -9.32 -4.56
CA GLY A 241 -2.93 -9.16 -3.45
C GLY A 241 -2.72 -10.19 -2.34
N THR A 242 -2.49 -11.46 -2.68
CA THR A 242 -2.30 -12.54 -1.71
C THR A 242 -1.09 -12.30 -0.80
N ILE A 243 0.05 -11.87 -1.33
CA ILE A 243 1.23 -11.61 -0.50
C ILE A 243 1.03 -10.41 0.45
N GLN A 244 0.19 -9.43 0.06
CA GLN A 244 -0.19 -8.31 0.92
C GLN A 244 -1.21 -8.74 1.99
N ASP A 245 -2.27 -9.45 1.59
CA ASP A 245 -3.33 -9.91 2.49
C ASP A 245 -2.81 -10.88 3.57
N ARG A 246 -1.79 -11.68 3.22
CA ARG A 246 -1.09 -12.56 4.17
C ARG A 246 -0.05 -11.85 5.03
N GLY A 247 0.17 -10.55 4.83
CA GLY A 247 1.16 -9.77 5.57
C GLY A 247 2.61 -10.15 5.27
N TYR A 248 2.89 -10.77 4.12
CA TYR A 248 4.26 -11.05 3.70
C TYR A 248 4.97 -9.80 3.19
N VAL A 249 4.23 -8.87 2.61
CA VAL A 249 4.72 -7.54 2.24
C VAL A 249 3.77 -6.46 2.74
N ARG A 250 4.34 -5.30 3.01
CA ARG A 250 3.62 -4.05 3.30
C ARG A 250 4.04 -2.99 2.31
N THR A 251 3.22 -1.97 2.12
CA THR A 251 3.53 -0.84 1.25
C THR A 251 4.03 0.36 2.06
N ARG A 252 5.13 0.99 1.61
CA ARG A 252 5.61 2.30 2.08
C ARG A 252 5.69 3.20 0.84
N GLY A 253 4.75 4.13 0.67
CA GLY A 253 4.55 4.82 -0.60
C GLY A 253 4.15 3.86 -1.71
N SER A 254 4.93 3.74 -2.77
CA SER A 254 4.76 2.75 -3.85
C SER A 254 5.59 1.47 -3.64
N ALA A 255 6.55 1.47 -2.73
CA ALA A 255 7.47 0.37 -2.52
C ALA A 255 6.82 -0.79 -1.73
N LEU A 256 7.10 -2.01 -2.16
CA LEU A 256 6.76 -3.24 -1.44
C LEU A 256 7.92 -3.62 -0.53
N ILE A 257 7.64 -3.70 0.78
CA ILE A 257 8.63 -4.01 1.81
C ILE A 257 8.31 -5.40 2.38
N PRO A 258 9.21 -6.38 2.26
CA PRO A 258 9.05 -7.68 2.90
C PRO A 258 8.96 -7.52 4.42
N THR A 259 8.21 -8.38 5.07
CA THR A 259 8.11 -8.45 6.54
C THR A 259 8.98 -9.57 7.08
N TRP A 260 9.27 -9.56 8.37
CA TRP A 260 9.98 -10.66 9.04
C TRP A 260 9.26 -12.00 8.90
N LEU A 261 7.92 -11.96 8.84
CA LEU A 261 7.11 -13.16 8.57
C LEU A 261 7.43 -13.76 7.19
N ALA A 262 7.63 -12.90 6.17
CA ALA A 262 8.00 -13.38 4.85
C ALA A 262 9.35 -14.09 4.85
N PHE A 263 10.33 -13.55 5.56
CA PHE A 263 11.65 -14.20 5.69
C PHE A 263 11.56 -15.58 6.35
N ALA A 264 10.79 -15.70 7.45
CA ALA A 264 10.61 -16.99 8.12
C ALA A 264 9.87 -18.00 7.23
N VAL A 265 8.82 -17.59 6.52
CA VAL A 265 8.06 -18.45 5.61
C VAL A 265 8.91 -18.87 4.40
N THR A 266 9.64 -17.92 3.81
CA THR A 266 10.51 -18.22 2.66
C THR A 266 11.61 -19.20 3.08
N ARG A 267 12.26 -18.98 4.23
CA ARG A 267 13.29 -19.90 4.76
C ARG A 267 12.74 -21.30 5.02
N LEU A 268 11.53 -21.40 5.59
CA LEU A 268 10.85 -22.70 5.77
C LEU A 268 10.70 -23.43 4.43
N LEU A 269 10.21 -22.70 3.42
CA LEU A 269 9.97 -23.28 2.10
C LEU A 269 11.28 -23.62 1.37
N GLU A 270 12.33 -22.80 1.48
CA GLU A 270 13.64 -23.07 0.88
C GLU A 270 14.31 -24.29 1.51
N LEU A 271 14.19 -24.47 2.83
CA LEU A 271 14.81 -25.60 3.53
C LEU A 271 14.09 -26.93 3.29
N HIS A 272 12.75 -26.92 3.22
CA HIS A 272 11.95 -28.15 3.17
C HIS A 272 11.25 -28.40 1.84
N PHE A 273 11.07 -27.36 1.02
CA PHE A 273 10.33 -27.39 -0.24
C PHE A 273 11.03 -26.57 -1.33
N SER A 274 12.38 -26.62 -1.39
CA SER A 274 13.20 -25.79 -2.27
C SER A 274 12.72 -25.81 -3.72
N ARG A 275 12.33 -26.98 -4.23
CA ARG A 275 11.80 -27.14 -5.58
C ARG A 275 10.49 -26.35 -5.80
N LEU A 276 9.61 -26.25 -4.81
CA LEU A 276 8.31 -25.59 -4.96
C LEU A 276 8.42 -24.05 -4.96
N VAL A 277 9.55 -23.51 -4.47
CA VAL A 277 9.82 -22.06 -4.46
C VAL A 277 10.81 -21.64 -5.56
N ASP A 278 11.24 -22.60 -6.37
CA ASP A 278 12.09 -22.34 -7.53
C ASP A 278 11.29 -21.64 -8.64
N TYR A 279 11.90 -20.61 -9.24
CA TYR A 279 11.26 -19.82 -10.29
C TYR A 279 11.09 -20.61 -11.58
N ASP A 280 12.08 -21.39 -11.96
CA ASP A 280 12.04 -22.18 -13.20
C ASP A 280 11.02 -23.31 -13.08
N PHE A 281 10.90 -23.90 -11.89
CA PHE A 281 9.84 -24.88 -11.62
C PHE A 281 8.45 -24.25 -11.78
N THR A 282 8.24 -23.06 -11.23
CA THR A 282 6.94 -22.37 -11.32
C THR A 282 6.64 -21.98 -12.78
N ALA A 283 7.63 -21.48 -13.51
CA ALA A 283 7.49 -21.13 -14.92
C ALA A 283 7.18 -22.36 -15.78
N SER A 284 7.88 -23.49 -15.56
CA SER A 284 7.63 -24.73 -16.28
C SER A 284 6.25 -25.33 -15.96
N MET A 285 5.78 -25.21 -14.72
CA MET A 285 4.43 -25.62 -14.35
C MET A 285 3.36 -24.83 -15.10
N GLU A 286 3.56 -23.52 -15.27
CA GLU A 286 2.66 -22.69 -16.07
C GLU A 286 2.67 -23.08 -17.56
N GLU A 287 3.84 -23.45 -18.10
CA GLU A 287 3.96 -23.96 -19.48
C GLU A 287 3.25 -25.32 -19.64
N ASP A 288 3.38 -26.21 -18.67
CA ASP A 288 2.70 -27.51 -18.66
C ASP A 288 1.18 -27.33 -18.59
N LEU A 289 0.67 -26.37 -17.79
CA LEU A 289 -0.75 -26.05 -17.73
C LEU A 289 -1.28 -25.53 -19.08
N ASP A 290 -0.49 -24.70 -19.78
CA ASP A 290 -0.81 -24.24 -21.13
C ASP A 290 -0.78 -25.41 -22.13
N ALA A 291 0.17 -26.36 -22.01
CA ALA A 291 0.22 -27.57 -22.84
C ALA A 291 -1.00 -28.45 -22.62
N ILE A 292 -1.46 -28.60 -21.37
CA ILE A 292 -2.71 -29.30 -21.05
C ILE A 292 -3.91 -28.60 -21.70
N ALA A 293 -3.95 -27.27 -21.64
CA ALA A 293 -5.03 -26.48 -22.24
C ALA A 293 -5.09 -26.62 -23.77
N ARG A 294 -3.94 -26.76 -24.44
CA ARG A 294 -3.85 -27.02 -25.88
C ARG A 294 -4.08 -28.47 -26.28
N GLY A 295 -4.10 -29.41 -25.31
CA GLY A 295 -4.20 -30.87 -25.58
C GLY A 295 -2.86 -31.55 -25.92
N ASP A 296 -1.74 -30.87 -25.77
CA ASP A 296 -0.40 -31.40 -26.00
C ASP A 296 0.07 -32.30 -24.85
N GLU A 297 -0.50 -32.13 -23.66
CA GLU A 297 -0.20 -32.87 -22.43
C GLU A 297 -1.51 -33.39 -21.80
N GLN A 298 -1.45 -34.59 -21.18
CA GLN A 298 -2.59 -35.16 -20.48
C GLN A 298 -2.59 -34.75 -19.00
N ARG A 299 -3.71 -34.16 -18.55
CA ARG A 299 -3.85 -33.68 -17.17
C ARG A 299 -3.60 -34.75 -16.11
N VAL A 300 -4.09 -35.97 -16.32
CA VAL A 300 -3.95 -37.07 -15.36
C VAL A 300 -2.50 -37.50 -15.24
N ASP A 301 -1.83 -37.66 -16.39
CA ASP A 301 -0.42 -38.06 -16.43
C ASP A 301 0.48 -37.02 -15.78
N TRP A 302 0.19 -35.75 -16.01
CA TRP A 302 0.89 -34.64 -15.36
C TRP A 302 0.69 -34.65 -13.84
N LEU A 303 -0.55 -34.80 -13.34
CA LEU A 303 -0.88 -34.89 -11.93
C LEU A 303 -0.23 -36.08 -11.24
N GLN A 304 -0.17 -37.23 -11.92
CA GLN A 304 0.51 -38.43 -11.42
C GLN A 304 2.01 -38.16 -11.23
N ARG A 305 2.67 -37.59 -12.23
CA ARG A 305 4.11 -37.21 -12.11
C ARG A 305 4.35 -36.14 -11.03
N PHE A 306 3.49 -35.18 -10.94
CA PHE A 306 3.62 -34.14 -9.93
C PHE A 306 3.47 -34.69 -8.50
N TYR A 307 2.44 -35.52 -8.27
CA TYR A 307 2.09 -36.03 -6.95
C TYR A 307 2.92 -37.22 -6.51
N PHE A 308 3.10 -38.21 -7.37
CA PHE A 308 3.84 -39.45 -7.05
C PHE A 308 5.31 -39.43 -7.46
N GLY A 309 5.68 -38.54 -8.36
CA GLY A 309 7.02 -38.47 -8.92
C GLY A 309 7.16 -39.05 -10.32
N ASP A 310 8.35 -38.94 -10.86
CA ASP A 310 8.75 -39.47 -12.17
C ASP A 310 10.05 -40.25 -12.00
N GLU A 311 9.93 -41.59 -11.84
CA GLU A 311 11.07 -42.47 -11.63
C GLU A 311 12.07 -42.43 -12.80
N ALA A 312 11.56 -42.27 -14.04
CA ALA A 312 12.41 -42.21 -15.22
C ALA A 312 13.29 -40.95 -15.26
N LYS A 313 12.86 -39.88 -14.58
CA LYS A 313 13.58 -38.63 -14.47
C LYS A 313 14.21 -38.41 -13.09
N HIS A 314 14.18 -39.40 -12.22
CA HIS A 314 14.63 -39.32 -10.84
C HIS A 314 14.05 -38.10 -10.08
N ARG A 315 12.76 -37.81 -10.28
CA ARG A 315 12.06 -36.71 -9.64
C ARG A 315 11.09 -37.25 -8.60
N GLU A 316 11.31 -36.83 -7.36
CA GLU A 316 10.38 -37.08 -6.27
C GLU A 316 9.07 -36.32 -6.46
N GLY A 317 7.97 -36.95 -6.08
CA GLY A 317 6.66 -36.34 -6.11
C GLY A 317 6.35 -35.54 -4.82
N LEU A 318 5.30 -34.74 -4.89
CA LEU A 318 4.84 -33.94 -3.74
C LEU A 318 4.53 -34.83 -2.52
N ARG A 319 4.02 -36.06 -2.74
CA ARG A 319 3.71 -36.99 -1.66
C ARG A 319 4.95 -37.37 -0.85
N ALA A 320 6.03 -37.75 -1.52
CA ALA A 320 7.29 -38.12 -0.86
C ALA A 320 7.88 -36.94 -0.10
N LEU A 321 7.87 -35.74 -0.69
CA LEU A 321 8.33 -34.51 -0.04
C LEU A 321 7.57 -34.19 1.27
N VAL A 322 6.26 -34.49 1.33
CA VAL A 322 5.45 -34.23 2.52
C VAL A 322 5.58 -35.36 3.56
N GLU A 323 5.73 -36.62 3.12
CA GLU A 323 5.89 -37.78 4.03
C GLU A 323 7.28 -37.80 4.70
N ASP A 324 8.31 -37.21 4.08
CA ASP A 324 9.72 -37.21 4.56
C ASP A 324 10.14 -35.85 5.19
N LEU A 325 9.20 -35.04 5.67
CA LEU A 325 9.50 -33.73 6.26
C LEU A 325 10.32 -33.79 7.55
N GLY A 326 10.36 -34.95 8.24
CA GLY A 326 11.02 -35.09 9.53
C GLY A 326 10.52 -34.10 10.59
N ASP A 327 11.30 -33.89 11.62
CA ASP A 327 11.01 -32.89 12.64
C ASP A 327 11.52 -31.51 12.19
N ILE A 328 10.58 -30.61 11.89
CA ILE A 328 10.90 -29.22 11.52
C ILE A 328 11.31 -28.45 12.78
N ASP A 329 12.54 -27.96 12.85
CA ASP A 329 12.97 -27.01 13.87
C ASP A 329 12.31 -25.64 13.65
N ALA A 330 11.10 -25.49 14.19
CA ALA A 330 10.33 -24.25 14.08
C ALA A 330 11.08 -23.04 14.68
N ARG A 331 11.93 -23.25 15.67
CA ARG A 331 12.73 -22.17 16.28
C ARG A 331 13.87 -21.76 15.35
N GLY A 332 14.62 -22.72 14.80
CA GLY A 332 15.69 -22.44 13.85
C GLY A 332 15.19 -21.74 12.58
N VAL A 333 14.09 -22.23 12.02
CA VAL A 333 13.44 -21.62 10.83
C VAL A 333 13.01 -20.18 11.06
N SER A 334 12.47 -19.86 12.25
CA SER A 334 12.00 -18.52 12.60
C SER A 334 13.09 -17.59 13.12
N THR A 335 14.36 -18.04 13.20
CA THR A 335 15.50 -17.27 13.69
C THR A 335 16.30 -16.70 12.52
N ILE A 336 16.51 -15.39 12.51
CA ILE A 336 17.27 -14.65 11.50
C ILE A 336 18.44 -13.98 12.22
N GLU A 337 19.67 -14.35 11.85
CA GLU A 337 20.87 -13.76 12.41
C GLU A 337 21.10 -12.36 11.83
N ILE A 338 21.28 -11.37 12.70
CA ILE A 338 21.58 -9.99 12.31
C ILE A 338 23.09 -9.74 12.43
N GLY A 339 23.73 -10.36 13.41
CA GLY A 339 25.15 -10.25 13.68
C GLY A 339 25.43 -9.94 15.16
N GLU A 340 26.67 -10.18 15.58
CA GLU A 340 27.17 -9.85 16.91
C GLU A 340 26.30 -10.40 18.07
N GLY A 341 25.74 -11.60 17.88
CA GLY A 341 24.88 -12.26 18.85
C GLY A 341 23.43 -11.77 18.88
N ILE A 342 23.10 -10.79 18.06
CA ILE A 342 21.72 -10.31 17.92
C ILE A 342 21.01 -11.13 16.86
N VAL A 343 19.85 -11.68 17.23
CA VAL A 343 18.97 -12.43 16.33
C VAL A 343 17.58 -11.82 16.33
N VAL A 344 16.90 -11.89 15.20
CA VAL A 344 15.47 -11.62 15.09
C VAL A 344 14.72 -12.95 15.06
N ARG A 345 13.68 -13.06 15.86
CA ARG A 345 12.78 -14.22 15.85
C ARG A 345 11.36 -13.81 15.51
N VAL A 346 10.69 -14.66 14.74
CA VAL A 346 9.27 -14.46 14.43
C VAL A 346 8.43 -15.31 15.38
N GLY A 347 7.90 -14.67 16.42
CA GLY A 347 7.10 -15.32 17.45
C GLY A 347 5.59 -15.20 17.19
N ARG A 348 4.80 -15.88 18.05
CA ARG A 348 3.33 -15.84 18.00
C ARG A 348 2.75 -14.43 18.05
N TYR A 349 3.43 -13.52 18.74
CA TYR A 349 2.97 -12.14 18.97
C TYR A 349 3.64 -11.12 18.04
N GLY A 350 4.47 -11.56 17.11
CA GLY A 350 5.19 -10.74 16.14
C GLY A 350 6.69 -10.95 16.20
N PRO A 351 7.45 -10.20 15.39
CA PRO A 351 8.91 -10.25 15.40
C PRO A 351 9.47 -9.58 16.65
N TYR A 352 10.57 -10.13 17.16
CA TYR A 352 11.32 -9.59 18.29
C TYR A 352 12.81 -9.85 18.13
N VAL A 353 13.64 -8.96 18.67
CA VAL A 353 15.08 -9.19 18.80
C VAL A 353 15.38 -9.95 20.09
N GLU A 354 16.42 -10.78 20.05
CA GLU A 354 16.96 -11.53 21.18
C GLU A 354 18.49 -11.45 21.15
N ASP A 355 19.11 -11.17 22.31
CA ASP A 355 20.55 -11.27 22.48
C ASP A 355 20.90 -12.70 22.93
N THR A 356 21.68 -13.41 22.10
CA THR A 356 22.09 -14.80 22.34
C THR A 356 23.38 -14.92 23.17
N HIS A 357 24.10 -13.81 23.39
CA HIS A 357 25.35 -13.81 24.19
C HIS A 357 25.10 -13.65 25.69
N ASN A 358 23.85 -13.38 26.11
CA ASN A 358 23.52 -13.22 27.52
C ASN A 358 23.53 -14.58 28.24
N GLU A 359 24.44 -14.75 29.24
CA GLU A 359 24.42 -15.89 30.16
C GLU A 359 23.24 -15.72 31.17
N GLY A 360 22.06 -16.26 30.85
CA GLY A 360 20.89 -16.15 31.71
C GLY A 360 19.60 -16.14 30.87
N GLU A 361 18.52 -15.54 31.39
CA GLU A 361 17.32 -15.33 30.58
C GLU A 361 17.61 -14.36 29.43
N PRO A 362 17.34 -14.78 28.17
CA PRO A 362 17.65 -13.95 27.02
C PRO A 362 16.82 -12.67 27.02
N LYS A 363 17.48 -11.52 26.96
CA LYS A 363 16.81 -10.22 26.79
C LYS A 363 16.11 -10.18 25.45
N ARG A 364 14.86 -9.69 25.45
CA ARG A 364 14.00 -9.63 24.26
C ARG A 364 13.35 -8.28 24.14
N ALA A 365 13.23 -7.79 22.90
CA ALA A 365 12.49 -6.57 22.58
C ALA A 365 11.62 -6.78 21.34
N SER A 366 10.37 -6.32 21.38
CA SER A 366 9.49 -6.35 20.21
C SER A 366 9.98 -5.41 19.12
N ILE A 367 9.90 -5.85 17.86
CA ILE A 367 10.19 -5.01 16.70
C ILE A 367 8.87 -4.39 16.24
N THR A 368 8.87 -3.06 16.12
CA THR A 368 7.71 -2.31 15.63
C THR A 368 7.58 -2.41 14.10
N ASP A 369 6.36 -2.24 13.59
CA ASP A 369 6.07 -2.42 12.16
C ASP A 369 6.70 -1.34 11.26
N ASP A 370 7.20 -0.24 11.80
CA ASP A 370 7.89 0.84 11.07
C ASP A 370 9.31 0.47 10.67
N ILE A 371 9.96 -0.44 11.40
CA ILE A 371 11.33 -0.89 11.10
C ILE A 371 11.27 -1.97 10.01
N ALA A 372 11.90 -1.68 8.86
CA ALA A 372 12.03 -2.68 7.80
C ALA A 372 13.18 -3.66 8.10
N PRO A 373 13.13 -4.92 7.60
CA PRO A 373 14.18 -5.90 7.86
C PRO A 373 15.59 -5.47 7.48
N ASP A 374 15.75 -4.67 6.44
CA ASP A 374 17.03 -4.11 5.99
C ASP A 374 17.49 -2.87 6.79
N GLU A 375 16.60 -2.30 7.59
CA GLU A 375 16.90 -1.23 8.54
C GLU A 375 17.34 -1.77 9.92
N MET A 376 17.19 -3.09 10.14
CA MET A 376 17.60 -3.75 11.37
C MET A 376 19.08 -4.11 11.34
N THR A 377 19.88 -3.36 12.07
CA THR A 377 21.30 -3.62 12.33
C THR A 377 21.50 -4.19 13.74
N ALA A 378 22.69 -4.74 14.03
CA ALA A 378 23.02 -5.19 15.37
C ALA A 378 22.96 -4.04 16.39
N GLU A 379 23.38 -2.84 16.00
CA GLU A 379 23.28 -1.62 16.81
C GLU A 379 21.83 -1.28 17.13
N LYS A 380 20.96 -1.29 16.09
CA LYS A 380 19.54 -1.04 16.28
C LYS A 380 18.86 -2.09 17.17
N GLY A 381 19.29 -3.34 17.02
CA GLY A 381 18.86 -4.44 17.89
C GLY A 381 19.23 -4.21 19.36
N ARG A 382 20.46 -3.76 19.65
CA ARG A 382 20.88 -3.41 21.01
C ARG A 382 20.11 -2.23 21.58
N GLU A 383 19.92 -1.17 20.78
CA GLU A 383 19.10 -0.01 21.18
C GLU A 383 17.69 -0.45 21.61
N LEU A 384 17.06 -1.35 20.84
CA LEU A 384 15.75 -1.90 21.19
C LEU A 384 15.79 -2.73 22.47
N LEU A 385 16.85 -3.53 22.67
CA LEU A 385 17.03 -4.35 23.88
C LEU A 385 17.32 -3.49 25.11
N GLU A 386 18.09 -2.42 24.99
CA GLU A 386 18.33 -1.45 26.07
C GLU A 386 17.04 -0.72 26.45
N THR A 387 16.28 -0.25 25.47
CA THR A 387 14.98 0.40 25.70
C THR A 387 13.95 -0.55 26.33
N ALA A 388 14.01 -1.85 25.99
CA ALA A 388 13.13 -2.86 26.53
C ALA A 388 13.59 -3.44 27.88
N ALA A 389 14.89 -3.35 28.18
CA ALA A 389 15.46 -3.77 29.46
C ALA A 389 15.06 -2.88 30.64
N ASP A 390 14.51 -1.69 30.34
CA ASP A 390 13.63 -1.01 31.27
C ASP A 390 12.36 -1.89 31.39
N ASP A 391 12.31 -2.80 32.39
CA ASP A 391 11.24 -3.76 32.68
C ASP A 391 9.87 -3.13 32.94
N GLY A 392 9.67 -2.00 32.31
CA GLY A 392 8.58 -1.07 32.47
C GLY A 392 8.81 -0.22 33.71
N ARG A 393 8.76 1.06 33.52
CA ARG A 393 8.82 1.99 34.64
C ARG A 393 7.66 1.69 35.61
N VAL A 394 7.98 1.24 36.83
CA VAL A 394 6.98 1.03 37.89
C VAL A 394 6.45 2.42 38.26
N LEU A 395 5.16 2.61 38.10
CA LEU A 395 4.46 3.88 38.41
C LEU A 395 3.98 3.91 39.85
N GLY A 396 3.74 2.75 40.45
CA GLY A 396 3.21 2.58 41.78
C GLY A 396 2.20 1.43 41.85
N GLN A 397 1.49 1.32 42.97
CA GLN A 397 0.46 0.28 43.19
C GLN A 397 -0.93 0.85 42.96
N ASP A 398 -1.79 0.06 42.32
CA ASP A 398 -3.22 0.38 42.21
C ASP A 398 -3.86 0.27 43.60
N PRO A 399 -4.43 1.35 44.16
CA PRO A 399 -5.05 1.34 45.48
C PRO A 399 -6.21 0.36 45.63
N ALA A 400 -6.86 0.00 44.50
CA ALA A 400 -8.02 -0.91 44.50
C ALA A 400 -7.61 -2.38 44.47
N THR A 401 -6.49 -2.74 43.82
CA THR A 401 -6.09 -4.14 43.63
C THR A 401 -4.78 -4.51 44.35
N GLY A 402 -4.01 -3.52 44.80
CA GLY A 402 -2.69 -3.72 45.41
C GLY A 402 -1.62 -4.18 44.42
N ARG A 403 -1.92 -4.18 43.11
CA ARG A 403 -1.01 -4.63 42.05
C ARG A 403 -0.14 -3.50 41.56
N ASP A 404 1.08 -3.84 41.21
CA ASP A 404 1.99 -2.88 40.58
C ASP A 404 1.51 -2.49 39.18
N ILE A 405 1.54 -1.20 38.89
CA ILE A 405 1.26 -0.62 37.57
C ILE A 405 2.57 -0.24 36.91
N VAL A 406 2.78 -0.72 35.70
CA VAL A 406 4.01 -0.46 34.94
C VAL A 406 3.68 0.16 33.57
N ALA A 407 4.53 1.08 33.14
CA ALA A 407 4.48 1.64 31.80
C ALA A 407 5.52 0.93 30.92
N LYS A 408 5.08 0.41 29.78
CA LYS A 408 5.90 -0.41 28.87
C LYS A 408 5.77 0.03 27.41
N ALA A 409 6.84 -0.15 26.64
CA ALA A 409 6.77 -0.08 25.17
C ALA A 409 6.15 -1.38 24.62
N GLY A 410 5.16 -1.28 23.75
CA GLY A 410 4.49 -2.42 23.15
C GLY A 410 4.42 -2.34 21.63
N ARG A 411 4.11 -3.46 20.96
CA ARG A 411 3.96 -3.57 19.51
C ARG A 411 3.02 -2.52 18.89
N TYR A 412 2.00 -2.13 19.63
CA TYR A 412 0.99 -1.16 19.15
C TYR A 412 1.21 0.26 19.71
N GLY A 413 2.39 0.53 20.24
CA GLY A 413 2.76 1.76 20.92
C GLY A 413 2.89 1.58 22.43
N PRO A 414 3.26 2.65 23.16
CA PRO A 414 3.42 2.63 24.59
C PRO A 414 2.08 2.36 25.31
N TYR A 415 2.13 1.60 26.39
CA TYR A 415 0.95 1.22 27.18
C TYR A 415 1.27 1.08 28.66
N VAL A 416 0.26 1.16 29.51
CA VAL A 416 0.32 0.80 30.93
C VAL A 416 -0.39 -0.53 31.17
N THR A 417 0.11 -1.30 32.14
CA THR A 417 -0.47 -2.60 32.49
C THR A 417 -0.30 -2.92 33.97
N GLU A 418 -1.19 -3.77 34.47
CA GLU A 418 -1.02 -4.40 35.78
C GLU A 418 -0.02 -5.55 35.71
N VAL A 419 0.81 -5.69 36.73
CA VAL A 419 1.64 -6.87 36.94
C VAL A 419 0.81 -7.89 37.73
N ILE A 420 0.54 -9.04 37.14
CA ILE A 420 -0.08 -10.17 37.83
C ILE A 420 1.05 -11.11 38.24
N PRO A 421 1.30 -11.34 39.55
CA PRO A 421 2.31 -12.30 40.00
C PRO A 421 2.00 -13.69 39.42
N ASP A 422 3.02 -14.37 38.87
CA ASP A 422 2.84 -15.76 38.46
C ASP A 422 2.65 -16.61 39.71
N PRO A 423 1.64 -17.50 39.75
CA PRO A 423 1.38 -18.35 40.92
C PRO A 423 2.51 -19.35 41.23
N ASP A 424 3.54 -19.44 40.39
CA ASP A 424 4.70 -20.32 40.59
C ASP A 424 5.88 -19.61 41.31
N ASP A 425 5.85 -18.29 41.53
CA ASP A 425 6.93 -17.55 42.23
C ASP A 425 6.83 -17.63 43.78
N ASP A 426 5.68 -18.04 44.33
CA ASP A 426 5.50 -18.20 45.78
C ASP A 426 5.87 -19.60 46.34
N ALA A 427 6.42 -20.51 45.47
CA ALA A 427 6.71 -21.90 45.88
C ALA A 427 8.17 -22.17 46.26
N THR A 428 8.94 -21.16 46.70
CA THR A 428 10.25 -21.37 47.34
C THR A 428 10.19 -21.16 48.84
N GLY A 429 9.54 -22.11 49.53
CA GLY A 429 9.57 -22.10 51.00
C GLY A 429 8.62 -23.04 51.67
N ALA A 430 8.75 -24.36 51.49
CA ALA A 430 8.51 -25.38 52.50
C ALA A 430 8.70 -26.79 51.93
N ALA A 431 9.83 -27.38 52.17
CA ALA A 431 10.02 -28.81 52.05
C ALA A 431 9.29 -29.51 53.17
N THR A 432 8.31 -30.39 52.85
CA THR A 432 7.94 -31.49 53.72
C THR A 432 7.73 -32.75 52.91
N THR A 433 8.48 -33.71 53.30
CA THR A 433 8.59 -35.11 52.92
C THR A 433 7.26 -35.87 53.06
N GLY A 434 7.05 -36.82 52.13
CA GLY A 434 6.36 -38.06 52.49
C GLY A 434 5.23 -38.53 51.57
N GLY A 435 5.46 -39.66 50.85
CA GLY A 435 4.54 -40.79 50.81
C GLY A 435 3.68 -41.03 49.60
N ASP A 436 4.20 -41.86 48.73
CA ASP A 436 3.57 -43.09 48.17
C ASP A 436 2.18 -43.12 47.53
N GLY A 437 2.14 -43.66 46.31
CA GLY A 437 1.20 -44.67 45.83
C GLY A 437 -0.09 -44.24 45.12
N GLY A 438 -0.17 -44.53 43.79
CA GLY A 438 -1.49 -44.74 43.19
C GLY A 438 -1.66 -44.30 41.75
N SER A 439 -1.42 -45.22 40.84
CA SER A 439 -1.67 -45.12 39.38
C SER A 439 -3.15 -45.04 39.01
N GLY A 440 -3.51 -44.09 38.15
CA GLY A 440 -4.76 -44.06 37.42
C GLY A 440 -4.85 -42.85 36.48
N PRO A 441 -5.25 -43.01 35.20
CA PRO A 441 -5.25 -41.89 34.26
C PRO A 441 -6.41 -40.94 34.53
N LYS A 442 -6.13 -39.78 35.10
CA LYS A 442 -7.12 -38.70 35.26
C LYS A 442 -7.22 -37.91 33.94
N LYS A 443 -8.46 -37.79 33.46
CA LYS A 443 -8.85 -36.87 32.36
C LYS A 443 -8.36 -35.44 32.65
N PRO A 444 -7.93 -34.69 31.63
CA PRO A 444 -7.47 -33.31 31.82
C PRO A 444 -8.65 -32.43 32.27
N THR A 445 -8.62 -31.99 33.52
CA THR A 445 -9.47 -30.91 34.01
C THR A 445 -9.12 -29.63 33.30
N LYS A 446 -10.13 -28.89 32.81
CA LYS A 446 -9.97 -27.54 32.21
C LYS A 446 -9.20 -26.67 33.20
N LYS A 447 -7.97 -26.26 32.84
CA LYS A 447 -7.23 -25.20 33.55
C LYS A 447 -8.13 -23.97 33.64
N ALA A 448 -8.33 -23.43 34.85
CA ALA A 448 -8.97 -22.14 35.05
C ALA A 448 -8.29 -21.08 34.16
N ALA A 449 -9.09 -20.26 33.47
CA ALA A 449 -8.55 -19.21 32.63
C ALA A 449 -7.72 -18.26 33.49
N LYS A 450 -6.41 -18.13 33.22
CA LYS A 450 -5.54 -17.12 33.86
C LYS A 450 -6.18 -15.76 33.69
N ALA A 451 -6.31 -15.00 34.76
CA ALA A 451 -6.81 -13.61 34.70
C ALA A 451 -5.92 -12.80 33.77
N LYS A 452 -6.51 -12.07 32.83
CA LYS A 452 -5.75 -11.19 31.93
C LYS A 452 -5.49 -9.87 32.65
N PRO A 453 -4.24 -9.32 32.59
CA PRO A 453 -3.96 -8.02 33.17
C PRO A 453 -4.76 -6.93 32.42
N ARG A 454 -5.21 -5.90 33.16
CA ARG A 454 -5.76 -4.70 32.53
C ARG A 454 -4.64 -3.98 31.81
N THR A 455 -4.91 -3.49 30.62
CA THR A 455 -3.95 -2.74 29.79
C THR A 455 -4.61 -1.51 29.21
N GLY A 456 -3.89 -0.38 29.18
CA GLY A 456 -4.34 0.89 28.58
C GLY A 456 -3.26 1.47 27.71
N SER A 457 -3.54 1.74 26.43
CA SER A 457 -2.59 2.42 25.52
C SER A 457 -2.43 3.88 25.93
N LEU A 458 -1.21 4.42 25.86
CA LEU A 458 -0.95 5.85 26.03
C LEU A 458 -1.57 6.63 24.87
N PHE A 459 -2.00 7.85 25.14
CA PHE A 459 -2.48 8.78 24.13
C PHE A 459 -1.28 9.43 23.42
N LYS A 460 -1.52 10.09 22.29
CA LYS A 460 -0.47 10.64 21.43
C LYS A 460 0.43 11.67 22.11
N ASP A 461 -0.13 12.42 23.03
CA ASP A 461 0.56 13.48 23.76
C ASP A 461 1.20 12.99 25.07
N MET A 462 1.14 11.67 25.33
CA MET A 462 1.69 11.05 26.53
C MET A 462 3.00 10.34 26.22
N ASP A 463 4.00 10.53 27.08
CA ASP A 463 5.30 9.88 26.96
C ASP A 463 5.54 8.87 28.09
N LEU A 464 6.19 7.73 27.77
CA LEU A 464 6.54 6.67 28.71
C LEU A 464 7.38 7.15 29.90
N SER A 465 8.25 8.13 29.67
CA SER A 465 9.16 8.66 30.68
C SER A 465 8.46 9.58 31.69
N THR A 466 7.35 10.22 31.28
CA THR A 466 6.66 11.25 32.09
C THR A 466 5.31 10.84 32.65
N ILE A 467 4.70 9.73 32.17
CA ILE A 467 3.39 9.30 32.66
C ILE A 467 3.41 9.01 34.17
N GLU A 468 2.40 9.47 34.88
CA GLU A 468 2.23 9.29 36.31
C GLU A 468 1.15 8.23 36.62
N LEU A 469 1.16 7.68 37.86
CA LEU A 469 0.25 6.63 38.32
C LEU A 469 -1.22 7.02 38.13
N ASP A 470 -1.61 8.23 38.48
CA ASP A 470 -3.01 8.71 38.37
C ASP A 470 -3.51 8.68 36.93
N THR A 471 -2.66 9.05 35.98
CA THR A 471 -2.99 8.99 34.55
C THR A 471 -3.04 7.56 34.05
N ALA A 472 -2.13 6.72 34.51
CA ALA A 472 -2.13 5.30 34.19
C ALA A 472 -3.40 4.59 34.67
N LEU A 473 -3.85 4.86 35.88
CA LEU A 473 -5.09 4.31 36.43
C LEU A 473 -6.33 4.76 35.65
N LYS A 474 -6.35 6.02 35.15
CA LYS A 474 -7.40 6.50 34.24
C LYS A 474 -7.40 5.72 32.92
N LEU A 475 -6.22 5.47 32.33
CA LEU A 475 -6.10 4.68 31.11
C LEU A 475 -6.55 3.22 31.32
N LEU A 476 -6.24 2.62 32.46
CA LEU A 476 -6.64 1.27 32.82
C LEU A 476 -8.15 1.14 33.14
N SER A 477 -8.84 2.25 33.41
CA SER A 477 -10.29 2.29 33.62
C SER A 477 -11.10 2.29 32.32
N LEU A 478 -10.44 2.38 31.16
CA LEU A 478 -11.11 2.36 29.87
C LEU A 478 -11.54 0.91 29.46
N PRO A 479 -12.71 0.74 28.84
CA PRO A 479 -13.68 1.78 28.43
C PRO A 479 -14.45 2.39 29.62
N ARG A 480 -14.54 3.73 29.69
CA ARG A 480 -15.27 4.43 30.73
C ARG A 480 -16.77 4.44 30.43
N VAL A 481 -17.60 4.01 31.37
CA VAL A 481 -19.05 4.15 31.28
C VAL A 481 -19.42 5.63 31.49
N VAL A 482 -20.03 6.24 30.48
CA VAL A 482 -20.51 7.64 30.52
C VAL A 482 -21.89 7.70 31.18
N GLY A 483 -22.73 6.71 30.91
CA GLY A 483 -24.08 6.56 31.43
C GLY A 483 -24.94 5.67 30.55
N SER A 484 -26.23 5.58 30.84
CA SER A 484 -27.19 4.84 30.02
C SER A 484 -28.10 5.82 29.27
N ASP A 485 -28.35 5.53 28.00
CA ASP A 485 -29.30 6.31 27.18
C ASP A 485 -30.72 6.15 27.76
N PRO A 486 -31.40 7.24 28.12
CA PRO A 486 -32.72 7.18 28.72
C PRO A 486 -33.82 6.65 27.79
N GLU A 487 -33.63 6.68 26.47
CA GLU A 487 -34.62 6.20 25.49
C GLU A 487 -34.45 4.71 25.17
N SER A 488 -33.22 4.23 25.03
CA SER A 488 -32.92 2.84 24.64
C SER A 488 -32.52 1.95 25.81
N GLY A 489 -32.10 2.52 26.93
CA GLY A 489 -31.52 1.80 28.06
C GLY A 489 -30.11 1.24 27.79
N GLU A 490 -29.55 1.48 26.62
CA GLU A 490 -28.22 1.00 26.26
C GLU A 490 -27.12 1.83 26.93
N GLU A 491 -26.07 1.14 27.38
CA GLU A 491 -24.91 1.78 28.00
C GLU A 491 -24.08 2.53 26.95
N ILE A 492 -23.67 3.75 27.27
CA ILE A 492 -22.77 4.57 26.47
C ILE A 492 -21.38 4.51 27.11
N THR A 493 -20.39 4.05 26.36
CA THR A 493 -19.00 4.00 26.80
C THR A 493 -18.12 4.93 25.98
N ALA A 494 -17.11 5.55 26.63
CA ALA A 494 -16.06 6.33 26.00
C ALA A 494 -14.75 5.53 26.00
N GLN A 495 -14.08 5.45 24.85
CA GLN A 495 -12.87 4.65 24.71
C GLN A 495 -11.98 5.16 23.55
N ASN A 496 -10.70 4.79 23.57
CA ASN A 496 -9.78 5.04 22.46
C ASN A 496 -9.69 3.81 21.55
N GLY A 497 -9.62 4.02 20.25
CA GLY A 497 -9.53 2.96 19.26
C GLY A 497 -8.51 3.27 18.16
N ARG A 498 -8.31 2.33 17.24
CA ARG A 498 -7.37 2.44 16.13
C ARG A 498 -7.52 3.74 15.30
N TYR A 499 -8.72 4.31 15.28
CA TYR A 499 -9.05 5.51 14.50
C TYR A 499 -9.22 6.77 15.38
N GLY A 500 -8.84 6.70 16.64
CA GLY A 500 -8.95 7.77 17.63
C GLY A 500 -10.08 7.57 18.65
N PRO A 501 -10.34 8.60 19.48
CA PRO A 501 -11.31 8.53 20.56
C PRO A 501 -12.75 8.47 20.04
N TYR A 502 -13.59 7.67 20.71
CA TYR A 502 -14.98 7.49 20.29
C TYR A 502 -15.91 7.06 21.44
N LEU A 503 -17.19 7.38 21.25
CA LEU A 503 -18.28 6.86 22.05
C LEU A 503 -18.87 5.62 21.39
N LYS A 504 -19.27 4.64 22.17
CA LYS A 504 -19.96 3.44 21.72
C LYS A 504 -21.28 3.24 22.49
N ARG A 505 -22.37 3.04 21.73
CA ARG A 505 -23.69 2.67 22.21
C ARG A 505 -24.16 1.46 21.39
N GLY A 506 -24.20 0.28 21.99
CA GLY A 506 -24.49 -0.97 21.27
C GLY A 506 -23.58 -1.16 20.05
N THR A 507 -24.13 -1.08 18.85
CA THR A 507 -23.40 -1.16 17.57
C THR A 507 -23.09 0.20 16.94
N ASP A 508 -23.63 1.31 17.47
CA ASP A 508 -23.39 2.66 16.99
C ASP A 508 -22.17 3.28 17.69
N SER A 509 -21.23 3.77 16.88
CA SER A 509 -20.02 4.46 17.36
C SER A 509 -19.97 5.88 16.80
N ARG A 510 -19.55 6.84 17.63
CA ARG A 510 -19.39 8.26 17.30
C ARG A 510 -18.01 8.74 17.71
N SER A 511 -17.28 9.34 16.79
CA SER A 511 -15.94 9.89 17.08
C SER A 511 -16.04 11.10 18.00
N LEU A 512 -15.10 11.20 18.92
CA LEU A 512 -14.82 12.40 19.73
C LEU A 512 -13.76 13.25 19.02
N ALA A 513 -13.68 14.52 19.33
CA ALA A 513 -12.76 15.45 18.69
C ALA A 513 -11.33 15.33 19.26
N THR A 514 -11.21 15.14 20.58
CA THR A 514 -9.92 15.03 21.29
C THR A 514 -9.91 13.82 22.22
N GLU A 515 -8.71 13.33 22.55
CA GLU A 515 -8.52 12.21 23.48
C GLU A 515 -8.92 12.59 24.92
N ASP A 516 -8.76 13.85 25.32
CA ASP A 516 -9.17 14.33 26.65
C ASP A 516 -10.67 14.23 26.89
N GLN A 517 -11.48 14.33 25.84
CA GLN A 517 -12.93 14.17 25.94
C GLN A 517 -13.34 12.78 26.45
N ILE A 518 -12.49 11.74 26.29
CA ILE A 518 -12.79 10.39 26.81
C ILE A 518 -13.05 10.44 28.32
N PHE A 519 -12.28 11.25 29.05
CA PHE A 519 -12.38 11.33 30.50
C PHE A 519 -13.38 12.38 30.97
N GLY A 520 -13.60 13.45 30.19
CA GLY A 520 -14.41 14.59 30.58
C GLY A 520 -15.87 14.56 30.14
N ILE A 521 -16.19 13.85 29.04
CA ILE A 521 -17.53 13.91 28.42
C ILE A 521 -18.64 13.47 29.38
N THR A 522 -19.70 14.26 29.45
CA THR A 522 -20.91 14.01 30.24
C THR A 522 -21.92 13.19 29.44
N LEU A 523 -22.94 12.62 30.11
CA LEU A 523 -24.01 11.88 29.44
C LEU A 523 -24.82 12.82 28.50
N GLU A 524 -25.07 14.05 28.93
CA GLU A 524 -25.82 15.03 28.15
C GLU A 524 -25.09 15.36 26.84
N GLU A 525 -23.79 15.61 26.90
CA GLU A 525 -22.94 15.88 25.73
C GLU A 525 -22.87 14.65 24.81
N ALA A 526 -22.76 13.45 25.37
CA ALA A 526 -22.78 12.21 24.60
C ALA A 526 -24.10 12.01 23.86
N LEU A 527 -25.24 12.25 24.49
CA LEU A 527 -26.55 12.20 23.87
C LEU A 527 -26.70 13.26 22.78
N ALA A 528 -26.17 14.48 22.98
CA ALA A 528 -26.15 15.51 21.96
C ALA A 528 -25.36 15.09 20.70
N ILE A 529 -24.23 14.37 20.88
CA ILE A 529 -23.47 13.79 19.77
C ILE A 529 -24.26 12.69 19.05
N TYR A 530 -25.01 11.86 19.76
CA TYR A 530 -25.85 10.82 19.16
C TYR A 530 -27.08 11.40 18.44
N ALA A 531 -27.61 12.53 18.87
CA ALA A 531 -28.71 13.25 18.21
C ALA A 531 -28.32 13.81 16.83
N GLN A 532 -27.03 14.03 16.58
CA GLN A 532 -26.54 14.49 15.28
C GLN A 532 -26.55 13.34 14.25
N PRO A 533 -26.82 13.65 12.95
CA PRO A 533 -26.74 12.63 11.90
C PRO A 533 -25.34 12.06 11.81
N LYS A 534 -25.21 10.74 11.69
CA LYS A 534 -23.91 10.05 11.60
C LYS A 534 -23.09 10.56 10.40
N GLN A 535 -22.04 11.29 10.66
CA GLN A 535 -21.09 11.72 9.63
C GLN A 535 -20.29 10.52 9.15
N ARG A 536 -20.41 10.17 7.88
CA ARG A 536 -19.54 9.18 7.23
C ARG A 536 -18.32 9.91 6.72
N GLY A 537 -17.23 9.92 7.50
CA GLY A 537 -15.95 10.53 7.12
C GLY A 537 -15.21 11.05 8.35
N ARG A 538 -13.90 11.19 8.23
CA ARG A 538 -13.00 11.75 9.25
C ARG A 538 -13.57 13.09 9.72
N ALA A 539 -13.69 13.31 11.04
CA ALA A 539 -14.04 14.60 11.59
C ALA A 539 -13.15 15.68 10.97
N ALA A 540 -13.74 16.77 10.51
CA ALA A 540 -12.97 17.87 9.93
C ALA A 540 -12.04 18.41 11.02
N ALA A 541 -10.74 18.50 10.70
CA ALA A 541 -9.79 19.17 11.58
C ALA A 541 -10.28 20.57 11.89
N PRO A 542 -10.00 21.14 13.08
CA PRO A 542 -10.34 22.51 13.40
C PRO A 542 -9.75 23.44 12.33
N PRO A 543 -10.42 24.57 12.06
CA PRO A 543 -9.92 25.52 11.07
C PRO A 543 -8.54 26.04 11.49
N LEU A 544 -7.61 26.16 10.53
CA LEU A 544 -6.29 26.75 10.75
C LEU A 544 -6.40 28.23 11.11
N LYS A 545 -7.38 28.94 10.53
CA LYS A 545 -7.64 30.37 10.76
C LYS A 545 -9.08 30.72 10.45
N GLU A 546 -9.64 31.64 11.23
CA GLU A 546 -10.94 32.27 10.96
C GLU A 546 -10.71 33.64 10.31
N LEU A 547 -11.42 33.92 9.22
CA LEU A 547 -11.26 35.14 8.43
C LEU A 547 -12.44 36.11 8.56
N GLY A 548 -13.43 35.81 9.41
CA GLY A 548 -14.66 36.61 9.55
C GLY A 548 -15.73 36.21 8.54
N ASN A 549 -16.77 37.05 8.40
CA ASN A 549 -17.89 36.74 7.50
C ASN A 549 -17.64 37.31 6.10
N ASP A 550 -17.92 36.49 5.07
CA ASP A 550 -17.83 36.90 3.68
C ASP A 550 -18.88 37.97 3.35
N PRO A 551 -18.49 39.13 2.77
CA PRO A 551 -19.42 40.22 2.44
C PRO A 551 -20.55 39.84 1.46
N VAL A 552 -20.40 38.75 0.70
CA VAL A 552 -21.34 38.30 -0.32
C VAL A 552 -22.28 37.22 0.18
N SER A 553 -21.78 36.23 0.94
CA SER A 553 -22.59 35.13 1.45
C SER A 553 -23.05 35.29 2.90
N GLU A 554 -22.53 36.31 3.61
CA GLU A 554 -22.74 36.60 5.03
C GLU A 554 -22.35 35.42 5.97
N LYS A 555 -21.68 34.40 5.43
CA LYS A 555 -21.27 33.19 6.16
C LYS A 555 -19.85 33.30 6.69
N PRO A 556 -19.54 32.62 7.83
CA PRO A 556 -18.21 32.58 8.38
C PRO A 556 -17.25 31.88 7.42
N VAL A 557 -16.11 32.52 7.15
CA VAL A 557 -15.05 32.04 6.28
C VAL A 557 -13.89 31.57 7.13
N VAL A 558 -13.44 30.36 6.83
CA VAL A 558 -12.35 29.72 7.56
C VAL A 558 -11.32 29.12 6.61
N VAL A 559 -10.05 29.10 7.03
CA VAL A 559 -8.96 28.37 6.37
C VAL A 559 -8.90 26.98 6.97
N LYS A 560 -8.88 25.95 6.13
CA LYS A 560 -8.78 24.54 6.54
C LYS A 560 -7.67 23.84 5.79
N ASP A 561 -7.04 22.88 6.45
CA ASP A 561 -6.15 21.95 5.78
C ASP A 561 -6.95 20.88 5.02
N GLY A 562 -6.56 20.61 3.79
CA GLY A 562 -7.23 19.66 2.91
C GLY A 562 -6.26 18.71 2.23
N ARG A 563 -6.78 17.60 1.72
CA ARG A 563 -5.99 16.56 1.01
C ARG A 563 -5.13 17.12 -0.14
N PHE A 564 -5.48 18.27 -0.68
CA PHE A 564 -4.83 18.92 -1.81
C PHE A 564 -4.17 20.26 -1.42
N GLY A 565 -3.90 20.47 -0.12
CA GLY A 565 -3.37 21.68 0.46
C GLY A 565 -4.42 22.54 1.14
N ALA A 566 -3.98 23.60 1.81
CA ALA A 566 -4.85 24.51 2.53
C ALA A 566 -5.84 25.21 1.60
N TYR A 567 -7.06 25.44 2.10
CA TYR A 567 -8.14 26.07 1.32
C TYR A 567 -9.03 26.95 2.21
N VAL A 568 -9.60 27.99 1.61
CA VAL A 568 -10.59 28.87 2.22
C VAL A 568 -11.98 28.36 1.90
N THR A 569 -12.89 28.39 2.87
CA THR A 569 -14.28 27.96 2.68
C THR A 569 -15.27 28.78 3.50
N ASP A 570 -16.45 29.05 2.92
CA ASP A 570 -17.64 29.60 3.55
C ASP A 570 -18.70 28.52 3.87
N GLY A 571 -18.29 27.22 3.78
CA GLY A 571 -19.17 26.06 3.94
C GLY A 571 -19.88 25.63 2.66
N GLU A 572 -19.98 26.46 1.64
CA GLU A 572 -20.58 26.14 0.32
C GLU A 572 -19.54 26.14 -0.80
N THR A 573 -18.67 27.14 -0.81
CA THR A 573 -17.61 27.31 -1.79
C THR A 573 -16.26 27.02 -1.17
N ASN A 574 -15.42 26.23 -1.86
CA ASN A 574 -14.06 25.92 -1.43
C ASN A 574 -13.07 26.47 -2.46
N ALA A 575 -12.14 27.30 -2.05
CA ALA A 575 -11.08 27.87 -2.87
C ALA A 575 -9.71 27.48 -2.31
N THR A 576 -8.91 26.71 -3.05
CA THR A 576 -7.55 26.32 -2.65
C THR A 576 -6.64 27.55 -2.63
N LEU A 577 -5.80 27.69 -1.61
CA LEU A 577 -4.78 28.74 -1.53
C LEU A 577 -3.82 28.61 -2.72
N ARG A 578 -3.34 29.73 -3.25
CA ARG A 578 -2.32 29.76 -4.29
C ARG A 578 -0.95 29.54 -3.65
N LYS A 579 0.05 29.29 -4.50
CA LYS A 579 1.41 28.96 -4.06
C LYS A 579 2.08 30.07 -3.20
N ASP A 580 1.60 31.29 -3.37
CA ASP A 580 2.10 32.48 -2.70
C ASP A 580 1.25 32.88 -1.47
N ASP A 581 0.17 32.13 -1.16
CA ASP A 581 -0.70 32.38 -0.03
C ASP A 581 -0.31 31.43 1.13
N ASP A 582 0.06 32.00 2.28
CA ASP A 582 0.37 31.24 3.49
C ASP A 582 -0.89 31.09 4.36
N PRO A 583 -1.24 29.88 4.80
CA PRO A 583 -2.44 29.62 5.62
C PRO A 583 -2.50 30.39 6.95
N GLU A 584 -1.34 30.70 7.55
CA GLU A 584 -1.26 31.38 8.84
C GLU A 584 -1.35 32.91 8.70
N THR A 585 -0.84 33.46 7.60
CA THR A 585 -0.73 34.91 7.40
C THR A 585 -1.78 35.51 6.48
N ILE A 586 -2.56 34.67 5.73
CA ILE A 586 -3.58 35.13 4.78
C ILE A 586 -4.60 36.10 5.44
N THR A 587 -4.89 37.22 4.75
CA THR A 587 -5.85 38.21 5.21
C THR A 587 -7.29 37.85 4.85
N ALA A 588 -8.26 38.46 5.53
CA ALA A 588 -9.68 38.26 5.27
C ALA A 588 -10.05 38.67 3.83
N GLU A 589 -9.55 39.83 3.37
CA GLU A 589 -9.77 40.34 2.01
C GLU A 589 -9.29 39.35 0.96
N ARG A 590 -8.11 38.77 1.17
CA ARG A 590 -7.54 37.78 0.26
C ARG A 590 -8.36 36.48 0.23
N GLY A 591 -8.85 36.04 1.38
CA GLY A 591 -9.74 34.88 1.49
C GLY A 591 -11.05 35.10 0.73
N PHE A 592 -11.67 36.27 0.85
CA PHE A 592 -12.91 36.63 0.14
C PHE A 592 -12.69 36.75 -1.36
N GLU A 593 -11.56 37.31 -1.81
CA GLU A 593 -11.18 37.38 -3.22
C GLU A 593 -11.08 35.97 -3.85
N LEU A 594 -10.42 35.03 -3.17
CA LEU A 594 -10.30 33.64 -3.63
C LEU A 594 -11.66 32.96 -3.75
N LEU A 595 -12.58 33.21 -2.81
CA LEU A 595 -13.95 32.70 -2.87
C LEU A 595 -14.75 33.33 -4.01
N ALA A 596 -14.63 34.66 -4.21
CA ALA A 596 -15.27 35.39 -5.30
C ALA A 596 -14.79 34.88 -6.67
N ASP A 597 -13.48 34.71 -6.87
CA ASP A 597 -12.87 34.12 -8.07
C ASP A 597 -13.41 32.72 -8.35
N LYS A 598 -13.62 31.92 -7.30
CA LYS A 598 -14.12 30.57 -7.43
C LYS A 598 -15.61 30.54 -7.81
N ARG A 599 -16.41 31.44 -7.25
CA ARG A 599 -17.83 31.60 -7.60
C ARG A 599 -18.00 32.11 -9.03
N ALA A 600 -17.17 33.08 -9.47
CA ALA A 600 -17.20 33.59 -10.85
C ALA A 600 -16.89 32.53 -11.91
N LYS A 601 -16.07 31.52 -11.58
CA LYS A 601 -15.76 30.37 -12.46
C LYS A 601 -16.88 29.34 -12.54
N GLY A 602 -17.97 29.52 -11.81
CA GLY A 602 -19.16 28.67 -11.80
C GLY A 602 -18.97 27.33 -11.05
N PRO A 603 -20.06 26.68 -10.61
CA PRO A 603 -19.98 25.43 -9.89
C PRO A 603 -19.50 24.32 -10.82
N THR A 604 -18.42 23.65 -10.46
CA THR A 604 -18.13 22.30 -10.94
C THR A 604 -19.28 21.42 -10.43
N THR A 605 -20.23 21.14 -11.30
CA THR A 605 -21.51 20.51 -10.99
C THR A 605 -21.30 19.10 -10.42
N ARG A 606 -21.40 18.97 -9.09
CA ARG A 606 -21.76 17.71 -8.43
C ARG A 606 -23.19 17.81 -7.91
N LYS A 607 -24.17 17.58 -8.78
CA LYS A 607 -25.54 17.31 -8.33
C LYS A 607 -25.61 15.94 -7.67
N ARG A 608 -25.74 15.95 -6.35
CA ARG A 608 -26.10 14.77 -5.55
C ARG A 608 -27.57 14.46 -5.82
N ALA A 609 -27.86 13.37 -6.56
CA ALA A 609 -29.22 12.86 -6.72
C ALA A 609 -29.71 12.31 -5.37
N ALA A 610 -30.71 12.93 -4.80
CA ALA A 610 -31.46 12.46 -3.65
C ALA A 610 -32.26 11.19 -4.04
N LYS A 611 -31.88 10.06 -3.45
CA LYS A 611 -32.60 8.78 -3.62
C LYS A 611 -33.88 8.82 -2.78
N LYS A 612 -35.03 9.00 -3.44
CA LYS A 612 -36.35 8.82 -2.84
C LYS A 612 -36.52 7.36 -2.43
N THR A 613 -36.66 7.12 -1.15
CA THR A 613 -37.05 5.82 -0.57
C THR A 613 -38.57 5.66 -0.75
N THR A 614 -38.99 4.81 -1.67
CA THR A 614 -40.34 4.28 -1.70
C THR A 614 -40.42 3.05 -0.80
N LYS A 615 -41.16 3.18 0.31
CA LYS A 615 -41.61 2.04 1.12
C LYS A 615 -42.46 1.11 0.26
N LYS A 616 -42.05 -0.15 0.11
CA LYS A 616 -42.91 -1.20 -0.44
C LYS A 616 -43.34 -2.12 0.71
N ALA A 617 -44.64 -2.18 0.92
CA ALA A 617 -45.29 -2.97 1.94
C ALA A 617 -45.10 -4.48 1.71
N ALA A 618 -44.96 -5.19 2.80
CA ALA A 618 -44.87 -6.64 2.83
C ALA A 618 -46.25 -7.27 2.60
N THR A 619 -46.36 -8.12 1.60
CA THR A 619 -47.47 -9.04 1.46
C THR A 619 -46.93 -10.48 1.52
N LYS A 620 -47.33 -11.17 2.58
CA LYS A 620 -47.19 -12.63 2.74
C LYS A 620 -47.90 -13.35 1.61
N LYS A 621 -47.24 -14.28 0.92
CA LYS A 621 -47.92 -15.37 0.20
C LYS A 621 -47.24 -16.71 0.43
N ARG A 622 -48.11 -17.61 0.82
CA ARG A 622 -48.07 -19.04 1.08
C ARG A 622 -47.37 -19.84 -0.04
N ALA A 623 -46.67 -20.89 0.40
CA ALA A 623 -46.18 -21.97 -0.44
C ALA A 623 -47.31 -22.84 -1.04
N PRO A 624 -47.09 -23.47 -2.17
CA PRO A 624 -47.79 -24.71 -2.48
C PRO A 624 -46.82 -25.91 -2.71
N ALA A 625 -47.42 -27.05 -2.46
CA ALA A 625 -46.88 -28.36 -2.29
C ALA A 625 -46.23 -29.00 -3.54
N LYS A 626 -45.41 -30.03 -3.25
CA LYS A 626 -44.84 -31.06 -4.12
C LYS A 626 -45.87 -31.67 -5.06
N LYS A 627 -45.50 -31.93 -6.30
CA LYS A 627 -45.99 -33.06 -7.12
C LYS A 627 -44.85 -33.71 -7.88
N ALA A 628 -44.98 -35.05 -7.91
CA ALA A 628 -44.05 -36.05 -8.34
C ALA A 628 -43.83 -36.12 -9.86
N ALA A 629 -42.70 -36.76 -10.23
CA ALA A 629 -42.32 -37.16 -11.57
C ALA A 629 -43.30 -38.17 -12.20
N PRO A 630 -43.23 -38.41 -13.53
CA PRO A 630 -42.94 -39.75 -13.97
C PRO A 630 -41.85 -39.86 -15.05
N LYS A 631 -41.34 -41.10 -15.06
CA LYS A 631 -40.35 -41.71 -15.94
C LYS A 631 -40.70 -41.62 -17.44
N LYS A 632 -39.71 -41.34 -18.27
CA LYS A 632 -39.24 -42.27 -19.31
C LYS A 632 -37.81 -41.87 -19.69
#